data_4a9937e8adb684265317ed5ca44861ee
#
_entry.id   4a9937e8adb684265317ed5ca44861ee
#
_cell.length_a   1.000
_cell.length_b   1.000
_cell.length_c   1.000
_cell.angle_alpha   90.00
_cell.angle_beta   90.00
_cell.angle_gamma   90.00
#
_symmetry.space_group_name_H-M   'P 1'
#
loop_
_entity.id
_entity.type
_entity.pdbx_description
1 polymer ?
#
loop_
_entity_poly.entity_id
_entity_poly.type
_entity_poly.pdbx_seq_one_letter_code
_entity_poly.pdbx_strand_id
1 'polypeptide(L)'
;MGLLNILRKMKEGDSEARILMLGLDNAGKTTILKTLSSEDISTIMPTQGFNIKSLVHGSFKLNVWDIGGQQSIRPYWSNYFKASDALVYVVDSSDSRRFDESTKELKELLGDEKLQGVPLLVFANKQDILQAVSAAEITEKLGLNDISDRTWSIQACSAKSGEGLQEGMEWIVEENQKKRASGSG
;
A
#
# COMPACT_ATOMS: atom_id res chain seq x y z
N MET A 1 0.94 16.30 -9.00
CA MET A 1 1.84 15.47 -8.19
C MET A 1 1.35 14.04 -8.25
N GLY A 2 2.23 13.07 -8.30
CA GLY A 2 1.86 11.68 -8.39
C GLY A 2 3.09 10.78 -8.38
N LEU A 3 2.94 9.53 -8.81
CA LEU A 3 4.01 8.55 -8.82
C LEU A 3 5.24 9.01 -9.61
N LEU A 4 5.05 9.81 -10.65
CA LEU A 4 6.17 10.35 -11.44
C LEU A 4 7.11 11.21 -10.60
N ASN A 5 6.56 12.02 -9.67
CA ASN A 5 7.38 12.84 -8.76
C ASN A 5 8.17 11.98 -7.78
N ILE A 6 7.60 10.86 -7.36
CA ILE A 6 8.29 9.88 -6.52
C ILE A 6 9.47 9.29 -7.28
N LEU A 7 9.26 8.88 -8.52
CA LEU A 7 10.30 8.33 -9.38
C LEU A 7 11.46 9.30 -9.59
N ARG A 8 11.17 10.60 -9.76
CA ARG A 8 12.20 11.62 -9.93
C ARG A 8 13.13 11.76 -8.72
N LYS A 9 12.66 11.39 -7.54
CA LYS A 9 13.42 11.43 -6.29
C LYS A 9 14.25 10.17 -6.07
N MET A 10 14.02 9.10 -6.82
CA MET A 10 14.78 7.87 -6.71
C MET A 10 16.19 8.06 -7.29
N LYS A 11 17.17 7.39 -6.67
CA LYS A 11 18.57 7.48 -7.11
C LYS A 11 18.79 6.66 -8.38
N GLU A 12 19.66 7.16 -9.25
CA GLU A 12 20.14 6.38 -10.39
C GLU A 12 20.75 5.06 -9.92
N GLY A 13 20.43 3.98 -10.61
CA GLY A 13 20.90 2.64 -10.26
C GLY A 13 19.83 1.74 -9.63
N ASP A 14 18.74 2.31 -9.13
CA ASP A 14 17.59 1.53 -8.68
C ASP A 14 16.74 1.20 -9.90
N SER A 15 16.87 0.00 -10.43
CA SER A 15 16.27 -0.34 -11.72
C SER A 15 14.77 -0.59 -11.67
N GLU A 16 14.27 -1.19 -10.59
CA GLU A 16 12.86 -1.56 -10.50
C GLU A 16 12.44 -1.75 -9.04
N ALA A 17 11.25 -1.26 -8.71
CA ALA A 17 10.62 -1.53 -7.42
C ALA A 17 9.22 -2.11 -7.66
N ARG A 18 8.90 -3.19 -6.95
CA ARG A 18 7.59 -3.84 -7.00
C ARG A 18 6.86 -3.62 -5.69
N ILE A 19 5.77 -2.86 -5.74
CA ILE A 19 4.92 -2.57 -4.59
C ILE A 19 3.63 -3.35 -4.70
N LEU A 20 3.31 -4.11 -3.67
CA LEU A 20 2.07 -4.87 -3.58
C LEU A 20 1.07 -4.08 -2.75
N MET A 21 -0.11 -3.78 -3.30
CA MET A 21 -1.15 -3.03 -2.62
C MET A 21 -2.32 -3.95 -2.29
N LEU A 22 -2.56 -4.16 -1.01
CA LEU A 22 -3.57 -5.06 -0.49
C LEU A 22 -4.47 -4.37 0.52
N GLY A 23 -5.55 -5.02 0.88
CA GLY A 23 -6.57 -4.54 1.81
C GLY A 23 -7.92 -5.13 1.44
N LEU A 24 -8.91 -4.95 2.29
CA LEU A 24 -10.26 -5.45 2.06
C LEU A 24 -10.88 -4.76 0.84
N ASP A 25 -11.93 -5.38 0.30
CA ASP A 25 -12.75 -4.75 -0.71
C ASP A 25 -13.33 -3.43 -0.18
N ASN A 26 -13.49 -2.45 -1.04
CA ASN A 26 -13.94 -1.08 -0.72
C ASN A 26 -12.99 -0.27 0.18
N ALA A 27 -11.77 -0.73 0.43
CA ALA A 27 -10.78 0.06 1.17
C ALA A 27 -10.29 1.28 0.38
N GLY A 28 -10.43 1.26 -0.95
CA GLY A 28 -10.04 2.37 -1.82
C GLY A 28 -8.73 2.19 -2.55
N LYS A 29 -8.24 0.96 -2.66
CA LYS A 29 -6.96 0.63 -3.31
C LYS A 29 -6.89 1.13 -4.75
N THR A 30 -7.88 0.78 -5.56
CA THR A 30 -7.92 1.17 -6.98
C THR A 30 -8.04 2.68 -7.12
N THR A 31 -8.79 3.34 -6.25
CA THR A 31 -8.91 4.79 -6.22
C THR A 31 -7.57 5.45 -5.92
N ILE A 32 -6.82 4.92 -4.95
CA ILE A 32 -5.47 5.41 -4.62
C ILE A 32 -4.58 5.33 -5.86
N LEU A 33 -4.57 4.18 -6.52
CA LEU A 33 -3.73 3.96 -7.69
C LEU A 33 -4.08 4.91 -8.84
N LYS A 34 -5.36 5.11 -9.10
CA LYS A 34 -5.82 6.02 -10.15
C LYS A 34 -5.52 7.47 -9.82
N THR A 35 -5.70 7.88 -8.57
CA THR A 35 -5.35 9.25 -8.12
C THR A 35 -3.85 9.50 -8.28
N LEU A 36 -3.02 8.56 -7.88
CA LEU A 36 -1.56 8.67 -8.04
C LEU A 36 -1.15 8.73 -9.51
N SER A 37 -1.90 8.07 -10.39
CA SER A 37 -1.66 8.06 -11.82
C SER A 37 -2.36 9.21 -12.56
N SER A 38 -3.06 10.09 -11.84
CA SER A 38 -3.83 11.22 -12.39
C SER A 38 -4.96 10.79 -13.34
N GLU A 39 -5.55 9.62 -13.11
CA GLU A 39 -6.68 9.12 -13.87
C GLU A 39 -8.02 9.60 -13.28
N ASP A 40 -9.09 9.54 -14.08
CA ASP A 40 -10.44 9.83 -13.62
C ASP A 40 -10.90 8.76 -12.63
N ILE A 41 -11.29 9.18 -11.43
CA ILE A 41 -11.72 8.31 -10.34
C ILE A 41 -13.24 8.24 -10.16
N SER A 42 -14.01 8.98 -10.96
CA SER A 42 -15.47 9.10 -10.77
C SER A 42 -16.24 7.82 -11.09
N THR A 43 -15.67 6.91 -11.86
CA THR A 43 -16.34 5.69 -12.35
C THR A 43 -15.60 4.40 -11.97
N ILE A 44 -15.00 4.36 -10.79
CA ILE A 44 -14.24 3.18 -10.36
C ILE A 44 -15.18 2.02 -10.00
N MET A 45 -14.90 0.86 -10.59
CA MET A 45 -15.54 -0.42 -10.28
C MET A 45 -14.61 -1.25 -9.39
N PRO A 46 -15.14 -2.16 -8.55
CA PRO A 46 -14.30 -3.09 -7.78
C PRO A 46 -13.34 -3.87 -8.67
N THR A 47 -12.09 -4.02 -8.23
CA THR A 47 -11.09 -4.80 -8.96
C THR A 47 -11.43 -6.28 -8.90
N GLN A 48 -11.59 -6.88 -10.07
CA GLN A 48 -11.79 -8.32 -10.20
C GLN A 48 -10.48 -8.95 -10.67
N GLY A 49 -9.76 -9.60 -9.73
CA GLY A 49 -8.44 -10.11 -10.00
C GLY A 49 -7.38 -9.09 -9.57
N PHE A 50 -6.73 -8.46 -10.52
CA PHE A 50 -5.67 -7.49 -10.21
C PHE A 50 -5.52 -6.44 -11.30
N ASN A 51 -4.94 -5.30 -10.91
CA ASN A 51 -4.49 -4.24 -11.82
C ASN A 51 -3.00 -3.97 -11.57
N ILE A 52 -2.26 -3.68 -12.63
CA ILE A 52 -0.88 -3.26 -12.51
C ILE A 52 -0.73 -1.89 -13.15
N LYS A 53 -0.09 -0.97 -12.45
CA LYS A 53 0.37 0.30 -13.01
C LYS A 53 1.88 0.33 -12.99
N SER A 54 2.48 0.52 -14.16
CA SER A 54 3.93 0.63 -14.30
C SER A 54 4.28 2.04 -14.73
N LEU A 55 5.19 2.65 -13.99
CA LEU A 55 5.72 3.98 -14.30
C LEU A 55 7.22 3.86 -14.55
N VAL A 56 7.68 4.50 -15.62
CA VAL A 56 9.09 4.49 -15.99
C VAL A 56 9.60 5.93 -16.06
N HIS A 57 10.74 6.18 -15.43
CA HIS A 57 11.43 7.46 -15.50
C HIS A 57 12.95 7.20 -15.58
N GLY A 58 13.54 7.43 -16.75
CA GLY A 58 14.94 7.09 -16.98
C GLY A 58 15.14 5.58 -16.87
N SER A 59 16.05 5.15 -15.98
CA SER A 59 16.31 3.74 -15.72
C SER A 59 15.44 3.14 -14.61
N PHE A 60 14.57 3.95 -13.99
CA PHE A 60 13.70 3.50 -12.89
C PHE A 60 12.39 2.97 -13.41
N LYS A 61 11.91 1.89 -12.78
CA LYS A 61 10.59 1.34 -13.04
C LYS A 61 9.90 1.04 -11.71
N LEU A 62 8.72 1.61 -11.54
CA LEU A 62 7.89 1.38 -10.36
C LEU A 62 6.64 0.62 -10.79
N ASN A 63 6.46 -0.60 -10.28
CA ASN A 63 5.29 -1.41 -10.54
C ASN A 63 4.43 -1.46 -9.28
N VAL A 64 3.19 -1.02 -9.38
CA VAL A 64 2.22 -1.11 -8.29
C VAL A 64 1.15 -2.12 -8.67
N TRP A 65 1.01 -3.17 -7.87
CA TRP A 65 0.06 -4.26 -8.08
C TRP A 65 -1.13 -4.06 -7.13
N ASP A 66 -2.26 -3.68 -7.69
CA ASP A 66 -3.52 -3.56 -6.97
C ASP A 66 -4.28 -4.88 -7.10
N ILE A 67 -4.34 -5.65 -6.02
CA ILE A 67 -4.98 -6.95 -6.00
C ILE A 67 -6.37 -6.83 -5.35
N GLY A 68 -7.38 -7.45 -5.95
CA GLY A 68 -8.74 -7.42 -5.45
C GLY A 68 -8.85 -7.86 -3.99
N GLY A 69 -9.65 -7.13 -3.20
CA GLY A 69 -9.81 -7.35 -1.76
C GLY A 69 -11.03 -8.18 -1.36
N GLN A 70 -11.82 -8.67 -2.32
CA GLN A 70 -12.99 -9.50 -2.05
C GLN A 70 -12.57 -10.80 -1.34
N GLN A 71 -13.39 -11.26 -0.41
CA GLN A 71 -13.09 -12.44 0.40
C GLN A 71 -12.75 -13.67 -0.47
N SER A 72 -13.41 -13.84 -1.59
CA SER A 72 -13.17 -14.95 -2.53
C SER A 72 -11.81 -14.89 -3.21
N ILE A 73 -11.19 -13.71 -3.29
CA ILE A 73 -9.91 -13.49 -3.96
C ILE A 73 -8.73 -13.59 -2.99
N ARG A 74 -8.94 -13.30 -1.71
CA ARG A 74 -7.86 -13.27 -0.70
C ARG A 74 -7.02 -14.54 -0.61
N PRO A 75 -7.57 -15.77 -0.77
CA PRO A 75 -6.75 -16.97 -0.79
C PRO A 75 -5.70 -17.00 -1.90
N TYR A 76 -5.90 -16.20 -2.95
CA TYR A 76 -4.98 -16.12 -4.08
C TYR A 76 -3.94 -15.01 -3.94
N TRP A 77 -4.02 -14.18 -2.88
CA TRP A 77 -3.07 -13.10 -2.65
C TRP A 77 -1.62 -13.60 -2.64
N SER A 78 -1.38 -14.75 -2.03
CA SER A 78 -0.04 -15.33 -1.91
C SER A 78 0.64 -15.59 -3.27
N ASN A 79 -0.13 -15.72 -4.34
CA ASN A 79 0.41 -15.90 -5.69
C ASN A 79 1.19 -14.67 -6.18
N TYR A 80 0.97 -13.50 -5.55
CA TYR A 80 1.57 -12.22 -5.95
C TYR A 80 2.70 -11.77 -5.01
N PHE A 81 2.99 -12.53 -3.96
CA PHE A 81 3.94 -12.11 -2.91
C PHE A 81 5.40 -12.20 -3.34
N LYS A 82 5.72 -13.13 -4.23
CA LYS A 82 7.09 -13.37 -4.67
C LYS A 82 7.69 -12.13 -5.35
N ALA A 83 8.91 -11.77 -4.94
CA ALA A 83 9.65 -10.63 -5.48
C ALA A 83 9.00 -9.27 -5.17
N SER A 84 8.13 -9.18 -4.17
CA SER A 84 7.61 -7.89 -3.70
C SER A 84 8.66 -7.18 -2.87
N ASP A 85 8.89 -5.91 -3.18
CA ASP A 85 9.88 -5.07 -2.49
C ASP A 85 9.27 -4.31 -1.33
N ALA A 86 7.96 -4.06 -1.38
CA ALA A 86 7.23 -3.31 -0.37
C ALA A 86 5.76 -3.72 -0.36
N LEU A 87 5.14 -3.59 0.80
CA LEU A 87 3.72 -3.87 1.00
C LEU A 87 3.00 -2.60 1.42
N VAL A 88 1.94 -2.25 0.70
CA VAL A 88 1.01 -1.17 1.08
C VAL A 88 -0.32 -1.82 1.45
N TYR A 89 -0.75 -1.62 2.68
CA TYR A 89 -2.02 -2.15 3.18
C TYR A 89 -3.00 -1.00 3.40
N VAL A 90 -4.16 -1.07 2.75
CA VAL A 90 -5.13 0.02 2.77
C VAL A 90 -6.32 -0.33 3.66
N VAL A 91 -6.66 0.58 4.58
CA VAL A 91 -7.76 0.42 5.53
C VAL A 91 -8.77 1.54 5.32
N ASP A 92 -10.05 1.18 5.27
CA ASP A 92 -11.15 2.15 5.30
C ASP A 92 -11.33 2.62 6.75
N SER A 93 -10.89 3.84 7.04
CA SER A 93 -10.94 4.41 8.39
C SER A 93 -12.36 4.70 8.88
N SER A 94 -13.33 4.68 7.99
CA SER A 94 -14.74 4.94 8.31
C SER A 94 -15.55 3.69 8.62
N ASP A 95 -14.99 2.51 8.35
CA ASP A 95 -15.73 1.24 8.50
C ASP A 95 -15.19 0.43 9.69
N SER A 96 -15.52 0.87 10.90
CA SER A 96 -15.04 0.26 12.13
C SER A 96 -15.52 -1.19 12.32
N ARG A 97 -16.63 -1.55 11.69
CA ARG A 97 -17.16 -2.92 11.77
C ARG A 97 -16.25 -3.95 11.11
N ARG A 98 -15.39 -3.51 10.20
CA ARG A 98 -14.47 -4.40 9.46
C ARG A 98 -13.03 -4.34 9.97
N PHE A 99 -12.76 -3.64 11.07
CA PHE A 99 -11.39 -3.55 11.59
C PHE A 99 -10.84 -4.91 12.05
N ASP A 100 -11.68 -5.75 12.66
CA ASP A 100 -11.25 -7.10 13.08
C ASP A 100 -10.90 -7.97 11.88
N GLU A 101 -11.71 -7.92 10.83
CA GLU A 101 -11.45 -8.62 9.57
C GLU A 101 -10.16 -8.11 8.93
N SER A 102 -9.97 -6.80 8.89
CA SER A 102 -8.76 -6.17 8.35
C SER A 102 -7.51 -6.57 9.13
N THR A 103 -7.60 -6.59 10.46
CA THR A 103 -6.52 -7.01 11.35
C THR A 103 -6.11 -8.46 11.09
N LYS A 104 -7.08 -9.33 10.96
CA LYS A 104 -6.84 -10.75 10.68
C LYS A 104 -6.07 -10.93 9.37
N GLU A 105 -6.55 -10.28 8.31
CA GLU A 105 -5.91 -10.38 6.99
C GLU A 105 -4.49 -9.82 7.01
N LEU A 106 -4.28 -8.70 7.68
CA LEU A 106 -2.93 -8.11 7.80
C LEU A 106 -1.98 -9.04 8.56
N LYS A 107 -2.42 -9.64 9.66
CA LYS A 107 -1.60 -10.58 10.42
C LYS A 107 -1.20 -11.80 9.61
N GLU A 108 -2.12 -12.32 8.80
CA GLU A 108 -1.83 -13.44 7.91
C GLU A 108 -0.78 -13.05 6.86
N LEU A 109 -0.90 -11.84 6.28
CA LEU A 109 0.09 -11.32 5.33
C LEU A 109 1.48 -11.22 5.95
N LEU A 110 1.57 -10.64 7.13
CA LEU A 110 2.86 -10.43 7.80
C LEU A 110 3.49 -11.73 8.28
N GLY A 111 2.70 -12.79 8.44
CA GLY A 111 3.18 -14.12 8.78
C GLY A 111 3.66 -14.95 7.60
N ASP A 112 3.45 -14.50 6.37
CA ASP A 112 3.85 -15.24 5.18
C ASP A 112 5.36 -15.10 4.93
N GLU A 113 6.05 -16.22 4.73
CA GLU A 113 7.51 -16.26 4.51
C GLU A 113 7.93 -15.42 3.29
N LYS A 114 7.11 -15.37 2.26
CA LYS A 114 7.40 -14.62 1.03
C LYS A 114 7.45 -13.12 1.24
N LEU A 115 6.80 -12.61 2.30
CA LEU A 115 6.78 -11.20 2.66
C LEU A 115 7.66 -10.89 3.89
N GLN A 116 8.48 -11.81 4.32
CA GLN A 116 9.33 -11.63 5.49
C GLN A 116 10.26 -10.43 5.33
N GLY A 117 10.22 -9.52 6.30
CA GLY A 117 11.10 -8.34 6.32
C GLY A 117 10.75 -7.25 5.30
N VAL A 118 9.71 -7.43 4.50
CA VAL A 118 9.27 -6.42 3.52
C VAL A 118 8.71 -5.21 4.26
N PRO A 119 9.16 -3.96 3.93
CA PRO A 119 8.61 -2.76 4.56
C PRO A 119 7.10 -2.65 4.36
N LEU A 120 6.41 -2.16 5.38
CA LEU A 120 4.95 -2.03 5.39
C LEU A 120 4.53 -0.57 5.53
N LEU A 121 3.69 -0.10 4.62
CA LEU A 121 2.96 1.15 4.76
C LEU A 121 1.48 0.84 4.93
N VAL A 122 0.85 1.37 5.97
CA VAL A 122 -0.60 1.31 6.14
C VAL A 122 -1.17 2.67 5.74
N PHE A 123 -2.06 2.69 4.76
CA PHE A 123 -2.85 3.88 4.46
C PHE A 123 -4.15 3.84 5.27
N ALA A 124 -4.28 4.77 6.21
CA ALA A 124 -5.54 5.03 6.92
C ALA A 124 -6.39 5.92 6.00
N ASN A 125 -7.09 5.31 5.06
CA ASN A 125 -7.77 5.96 3.95
C ASN A 125 -9.16 6.47 4.35
N LYS A 126 -9.74 7.27 3.47
CA LYS A 126 -11.08 7.85 3.59
C LYS A 126 -11.21 8.85 4.75
N GLN A 127 -10.14 9.58 5.03
CA GLN A 127 -10.14 10.62 6.07
C GLN A 127 -11.05 11.80 5.74
N ASP A 128 -11.52 11.91 4.51
CA ASP A 128 -12.54 12.88 4.09
C ASP A 128 -13.93 12.55 4.63
N ILE A 129 -14.16 11.33 5.10
CA ILE A 129 -15.45 10.91 5.67
C ILE A 129 -15.49 11.29 7.15
N LEU A 130 -16.64 11.87 7.58
CA LEU A 130 -16.79 12.38 8.93
C LEU A 130 -16.58 11.32 10.02
N GLN A 131 -16.99 10.08 9.77
CA GLN A 131 -16.88 8.98 10.72
C GLN A 131 -15.48 8.33 10.75
N ALA A 132 -14.55 8.81 9.93
CA ALA A 132 -13.21 8.23 9.88
C ALA A 132 -12.50 8.37 11.24
N VAL A 133 -11.94 7.26 11.72
CA VAL A 133 -11.10 7.30 12.92
C VAL A 133 -9.68 7.70 12.53
N SER A 134 -8.92 8.22 13.50
CA SER A 134 -7.56 8.70 13.26
C SER A 134 -6.58 7.57 12.95
N ALA A 135 -5.44 7.93 12.36
CA ALA A 135 -4.34 6.99 12.16
C ALA A 135 -3.86 6.39 13.49
N ALA A 136 -3.88 7.17 14.57
CA ALA A 136 -3.51 6.67 15.91
C ALA A 136 -4.46 5.57 16.38
N GLU A 137 -5.77 5.72 16.16
CA GLU A 137 -6.74 4.70 16.50
C GLU A 137 -6.58 3.44 15.63
N ILE A 138 -6.33 3.60 14.34
CA ILE A 138 -6.06 2.48 13.42
C ILE A 138 -4.82 1.70 13.89
N THR A 139 -3.77 2.42 14.30
CA THR A 139 -2.54 1.82 14.84
C THR A 139 -2.85 0.89 16.01
N GLU A 140 -3.69 1.32 16.94
CA GLU A 140 -4.09 0.51 18.09
C GLU A 140 -4.99 -0.65 17.68
N LYS A 141 -6.00 -0.40 16.85
CA LYS A 141 -6.98 -1.40 16.42
C LYS A 141 -6.34 -2.55 15.65
N LEU A 142 -5.37 -2.24 14.80
CA LEU A 142 -4.68 -3.25 13.99
C LEU A 142 -3.45 -3.83 14.69
N GLY A 143 -3.09 -3.35 15.88
CA GLY A 143 -1.95 -3.86 16.63
C GLY A 143 -0.60 -3.57 15.96
N LEU A 144 -0.49 -2.44 15.25
CA LEU A 144 0.73 -2.13 14.49
C LEU A 144 1.97 -1.97 15.39
N ASN A 145 1.78 -1.50 16.62
CA ASN A 145 2.89 -1.34 17.57
C ASN A 145 3.55 -2.66 17.97
N ASP A 146 2.89 -3.79 17.72
CA ASP A 146 3.46 -5.12 18.01
C ASP A 146 4.36 -5.62 16.87
N ILE A 147 4.42 -4.93 15.75
CA ILE A 147 5.27 -5.29 14.61
C ILE A 147 6.72 -4.93 14.94
N SER A 148 7.59 -5.93 15.00
CA SER A 148 9.01 -5.75 15.35
C SER A 148 9.98 -6.32 14.32
N ASP A 149 9.49 -7.07 13.34
CA ASP A 149 10.30 -7.81 12.37
C ASP A 149 10.55 -7.05 11.06
N ARG A 150 10.01 -5.83 10.94
CA ARG A 150 10.14 -4.99 9.75
C ARG A 150 9.95 -3.52 10.08
N THR A 151 10.36 -2.65 9.16
CA THR A 151 9.98 -1.23 9.26
C THR A 151 8.54 -1.06 8.79
N TRP A 152 7.81 -0.22 9.49
CA TRP A 152 6.43 0.09 9.12
C TRP A 152 6.11 1.54 9.44
N SER A 153 5.12 2.08 8.74
CA SER A 153 4.56 3.39 9.02
C SER A 153 3.07 3.39 8.71
N ILE A 154 2.36 4.36 9.24
CA ILE A 154 0.96 4.60 8.91
C ILE A 154 0.81 6.04 8.43
N GLN A 155 0.02 6.22 7.38
CA GLN A 155 -0.24 7.52 6.78
C GLN A 155 -1.74 7.73 6.64
N ALA A 156 -2.24 8.77 7.29
CA ALA A 156 -3.63 9.22 7.07
C ALA A 156 -3.75 9.79 5.67
N CYS A 157 -4.79 9.41 4.95
CA CYS A 157 -4.98 9.85 3.57
C CYS A 157 -6.43 9.87 3.13
N SER A 158 -6.66 10.53 2.01
CA SER A 158 -7.92 10.47 1.27
C SER A 158 -7.60 10.25 -0.20
N ALA A 159 -7.97 9.08 -0.72
CA ALA A 159 -7.81 8.80 -2.15
C ALA A 159 -8.62 9.76 -3.01
N LYS A 160 -9.77 10.22 -2.49
CA LYS A 160 -10.67 11.14 -3.19
C LYS A 160 -10.04 12.52 -3.40
N SER A 161 -9.40 13.07 -2.37
CA SER A 161 -8.74 14.39 -2.45
C SER A 161 -7.27 14.32 -2.85
N GLY A 162 -6.65 13.17 -2.71
CA GLY A 162 -5.22 12.97 -2.93
C GLY A 162 -4.35 13.27 -1.70
N GLU A 163 -4.93 13.79 -0.63
CA GLU A 163 -4.20 14.17 0.58
C GLU A 163 -3.52 12.97 1.22
N GLY A 164 -2.25 13.09 1.56
CA GLY A 164 -1.47 12.07 2.25
C GLY A 164 -0.91 10.96 1.37
N LEU A 165 -1.34 10.84 0.12
CA LEU A 165 -0.90 9.75 -0.77
C LEU A 165 0.58 9.89 -1.15
N GLN A 166 0.99 11.09 -1.54
CA GLN A 166 2.37 11.37 -1.94
C GLN A 166 3.34 11.07 -0.80
N GLU A 167 3.03 11.54 0.39
CA GLU A 167 3.84 11.38 1.59
C GLU A 167 4.05 9.90 1.94
N GLY A 168 2.98 9.11 1.89
CA GLY A 168 3.04 7.68 2.16
C GLY A 168 3.89 6.94 1.14
N MET A 169 3.68 7.21 -0.14
CA MET A 169 4.43 6.54 -1.20
C MET A 169 5.91 6.93 -1.19
N GLU A 170 6.24 8.18 -0.89
CA GLU A 170 7.63 8.61 -0.72
C GLU A 170 8.31 7.82 0.39
N TRP A 171 7.63 7.66 1.53
CA TRP A 171 8.17 6.90 2.64
C TRP A 171 8.48 5.45 2.26
N ILE A 172 7.54 4.75 1.62
CA ILE A 172 7.72 3.33 1.30
C ILE A 172 8.83 3.12 0.25
N VAL A 173 8.94 4.03 -0.72
CA VAL A 173 10.01 3.96 -1.72
C VAL A 173 11.37 4.21 -1.07
N GLU A 174 11.47 5.19 -0.17
CA GLU A 174 12.70 5.47 0.57
C GLU A 174 13.14 4.27 1.45
N GLU A 175 12.19 3.65 2.15
CA GLU A 175 12.48 2.47 2.98
C GLU A 175 12.94 1.28 2.13
N ASN A 176 12.37 1.10 0.95
CA ASN A 176 12.81 0.07 0.01
C ASN A 176 14.25 0.32 -0.44
N GLN A 177 14.61 1.56 -0.75
CA GLN A 177 15.97 1.92 -1.15
C GLN A 177 16.97 1.67 -0.01
N LYS A 178 16.63 2.03 1.21
CA LYS A 178 17.46 1.77 2.40
C LYS A 178 17.70 0.29 2.60
N LYS A 179 16.68 -0.53 2.46
CA LYS A 179 16.77 -1.97 2.58
C LYS A 179 17.70 -2.57 1.52
N ARG A 180 17.60 -2.11 0.27
CA ARG A 180 18.47 -2.55 -0.83
C ARG A 180 19.93 -2.16 -0.57
N ALA A 181 20.17 -0.95 -0.11
CA ALA A 181 21.52 -0.48 0.21
C ALA A 181 22.16 -1.31 1.33
N SER A 182 21.40 -1.69 2.37
CA SER A 182 21.90 -2.52 3.47
C SER A 182 22.10 -3.99 3.07
N GLY A 183 21.35 -4.49 2.07
CA GLY A 183 21.46 -5.87 1.56
C GLY A 183 22.57 -6.09 0.53
N SER A 184 23.17 -5.01 0.01
CA SER A 184 24.23 -5.09 -1.01
C SER A 184 25.64 -5.02 -0.42
N GLY A 185 25.74 -5.09 0.90
CA GLY A 185 27.01 -5.14 1.62
C GLY A 185 27.54 -6.53 1.80
#